data_6f0720e821cbe6706233606abfbd5ac5
#
_entry.id   6f0720e821cbe6706233606abfbd5ac5
#
_cell.length_a   1.000
_cell.length_b   1.000
_cell.length_c   1.000
_cell.angle_alpha   90.00
_cell.angle_beta   90.00
_cell.angle_gamma   90.00
#
_symmetry.space_group_name_H-M   'P 1'
#
loop_
_entity.id
_entity.type
_entity.pdbx_description
1 polymer ?
#
loop_
_entity_poly.entity_id
_entity_poly.type
_entity_poly.pdbx_seq_one_letter_code
_entity_poly.pdbx_strand_id
1 'polypeptide(L)'
;MSQRRARMIEDMILAGLARGTQKLYARAVRRLAAHYHRSPDLLSEEEVRSYLLGLRQRGVAHDTFQTSHYGVRFYYEHTRGRAWGLFGGEK
;
A
#
# COMPACT_ATOMS: atom_id res chain seq x y z
N MET A 1 12.68 -5.40 11.90
CA MET A 1 11.52 -4.69 11.35
C MET A 1 11.88 -3.23 11.11
N SER A 2 11.48 -2.68 10.00
CA SER A 2 11.81 -1.29 9.69
C SER A 2 10.90 -0.35 10.47
N GLN A 3 11.37 0.88 10.66
CA GLN A 3 10.57 1.90 11.32
C GLN A 3 9.29 2.21 10.52
N ARG A 4 9.39 2.17 9.21
CA ARG A 4 8.24 2.44 8.35
C ARG A 4 7.14 1.40 8.56
N ARG A 5 7.54 0.14 8.69
CA ARG A 5 6.57 -0.91 8.92
C ARG A 5 5.92 -0.78 10.28
N ALA A 6 6.72 -0.48 11.30
CA ALA A 6 6.19 -0.30 12.64
C ALA A 6 5.21 0.87 12.67
N ARG A 7 5.55 1.97 11.99
CA ARG A 7 4.70 3.14 11.96
C ARG A 7 3.38 2.82 11.26
N MET A 8 3.43 2.09 10.16
CA MET A 8 2.22 1.71 9.46
C MET A 8 1.30 0.89 10.35
N ILE A 9 1.87 -0.04 11.09
CA ILE A 9 1.07 -0.88 11.98
C ILE A 9 0.40 -0.03 13.05
N GLU A 10 1.15 0.91 13.62
CA GLU A 10 0.58 1.82 14.62
C GLU A 10 -0.57 2.64 14.03
N ASP A 11 -0.37 3.13 12.81
CA ASP A 11 -1.41 3.92 12.15
C ASP A 11 -2.67 3.10 11.92
N MET A 12 -2.50 1.82 11.57
CA MET A 12 -3.65 0.95 11.36
C MET A 12 -4.38 0.68 12.67
N ILE A 13 -3.64 0.53 13.76
CA ILE A 13 -4.25 0.37 15.08
C ILE A 13 -5.07 1.60 15.42
N LEU A 14 -4.50 2.77 15.21
CA LEU A 14 -5.19 4.02 15.48
C LEU A 14 -6.45 4.18 14.63
N ALA A 15 -6.42 3.67 13.41
CA ALA A 15 -7.57 3.72 12.52
C ALA A 15 -8.62 2.67 12.85
N GLY A 16 -8.35 1.80 13.81
CA GLY A 16 -9.33 0.81 14.24
C GLY A 16 -9.44 -0.40 13.34
N LEU A 17 -8.41 -0.67 12.54
CA LEU A 17 -8.47 -1.81 11.63
C LEU A 17 -8.27 -3.12 12.39
N ALA A 18 -9.01 -4.16 11.96
CA ALA A 18 -8.87 -5.47 12.54
C ALA A 18 -7.48 -6.04 12.28
N ARG A 19 -7.04 -6.93 13.17
CA ARG A 19 -5.70 -7.51 13.06
C ARG A 19 -5.48 -8.21 11.73
N GLY A 20 -6.48 -8.93 11.23
CA GLY A 20 -6.36 -9.60 9.93
C GLY A 20 -6.14 -8.61 8.80
N THR A 21 -6.85 -7.50 8.84
CA THR A 21 -6.70 -6.45 7.84
C THR A 21 -5.31 -5.84 7.93
N GLN A 22 -4.81 -5.62 9.14
CA GLN A 22 -3.48 -5.07 9.33
C GLN A 22 -2.43 -5.95 8.66
N LYS A 23 -2.55 -7.27 8.82
CA LYS A 23 -1.61 -8.20 8.22
C LYS A 23 -1.67 -8.16 6.70
N LEU A 24 -2.88 -8.11 6.15
CA LEU A 24 -3.05 -8.08 4.71
C LEU A 24 -2.49 -6.80 4.10
N TYR A 25 -2.74 -5.69 4.74
CA TYR A 25 -2.24 -4.41 4.24
C TYR A 25 -0.73 -4.32 4.32
N ALA A 26 -0.15 -4.77 5.43
CA ALA A 26 1.31 -4.76 5.57
C ALA A 26 1.95 -5.65 4.52
N ARG A 27 1.33 -6.80 4.24
CA ARG A 27 1.84 -7.70 3.20
C ARG A 27 1.78 -7.04 1.82
N ALA A 28 0.72 -6.28 1.55
CA ALA A 28 0.58 -5.62 0.26
C ALA A 28 1.74 -4.65 0.02
N VAL A 29 2.11 -3.87 1.03
CA VAL A 29 3.20 -2.93 0.90
C VAL A 29 4.53 -3.67 0.74
N ARG A 30 4.70 -4.77 1.49
CA ARG A 30 5.93 -5.55 1.38
C ARG A 30 6.10 -6.14 -0.01
N ARG A 31 5.00 -6.60 -0.61
CA ARG A 31 5.06 -7.15 -1.97
C ARG A 31 5.41 -6.07 -2.99
N LEU A 32 4.87 -4.88 -2.81
CA LEU A 32 5.20 -3.77 -3.69
C LEU A 32 6.70 -3.46 -3.61
N ALA A 33 7.22 -3.35 -2.40
CA ALA A 33 8.65 -3.08 -2.21
C ALA A 33 9.50 -4.18 -2.83
N ALA A 34 9.09 -5.43 -2.66
CA ALA A 34 9.84 -6.56 -3.21
C ALA A 34 9.83 -6.53 -4.74
N HIS A 35 8.74 -6.10 -5.34
CA HIS A 35 8.64 -6.01 -6.79
C HIS A 35 9.70 -5.09 -7.38
N TYR A 36 9.95 -3.98 -6.72
CA TYR A 36 10.92 -2.99 -7.20
C TYR A 36 12.28 -3.13 -6.54
N HIS A 37 12.43 -4.02 -5.58
CA HIS A 37 13.66 -4.19 -4.81
C HIS A 37 14.12 -2.86 -4.20
N ARG A 38 13.16 -2.08 -3.71
CA ARG A 38 13.43 -0.79 -3.10
C ARG A 38 12.46 -0.53 -1.96
N SER A 39 12.89 0.37 -1.06
CA SER A 39 12.00 0.81 0.00
C SER A 39 10.77 1.50 -0.60
N PRO A 40 9.58 1.28 -0.04
CA PRO A 40 8.38 1.95 -0.55
C PRO A 40 8.51 3.48 -0.55
N ASP A 41 9.30 4.03 0.37
CA ASP A 41 9.50 5.48 0.44
C ASP A 41 10.15 6.05 -0.79
N LEU A 42 10.88 5.22 -1.53
CA LEU A 42 11.64 5.66 -2.69
C LEU A 42 10.88 5.51 -4.00
N LEU A 43 9.66 4.98 -3.94
CA LEU A 43 8.89 4.77 -5.15
C LEU A 43 8.10 6.01 -5.50
N SER A 44 8.00 6.29 -6.81
CA SER A 44 7.19 7.39 -7.29
C SER A 44 5.74 6.97 -7.43
N GLU A 45 4.87 7.97 -7.54
CA GLU A 45 3.46 7.69 -7.79
C GLU A 45 3.28 6.86 -9.06
N GLU A 46 4.07 7.18 -10.09
CA GLU A 46 3.98 6.47 -11.36
C GLU A 46 4.38 5.01 -11.23
N GLU A 47 5.40 4.74 -10.42
CA GLU A 47 5.82 3.36 -10.19
C GLU A 47 4.74 2.56 -9.46
N VAL A 48 4.13 3.18 -8.46
CA VAL A 48 3.05 2.52 -7.72
C VAL A 48 1.86 2.28 -8.63
N ARG A 49 1.52 3.26 -9.47
CA ARG A 49 0.44 3.10 -10.41
C ARG A 49 0.69 1.95 -11.37
N SER A 50 1.92 1.87 -11.89
CA SER A 50 2.27 0.79 -12.81
C SER A 50 2.16 -0.58 -12.15
N TYR A 51 2.57 -0.66 -10.90
CA TYR A 51 2.46 -1.92 -10.16
C TYR A 51 1.00 -2.37 -10.04
N LEU A 52 0.12 -1.46 -9.64
CA LEU A 52 -1.29 -1.79 -9.47
C LEU A 52 -1.95 -2.12 -10.80
N LEU A 53 -1.60 -1.38 -11.85
CA LEU A 53 -2.10 -1.69 -13.18
C LEU A 53 -1.68 -3.08 -13.61
N GLY A 54 -0.42 -3.42 -13.34
CA GLY A 54 0.09 -4.74 -13.67
C GLY A 54 -0.68 -5.87 -12.98
N LEU A 55 -1.08 -5.66 -11.74
CA LEU A 55 -1.88 -6.65 -11.03
C LEU A 55 -3.21 -6.88 -11.74
N ARG A 56 -3.86 -5.78 -12.15
CA ARG A 56 -5.12 -5.89 -12.89
C ARG A 56 -4.94 -6.63 -14.20
N GLN A 57 -3.89 -6.27 -14.94
CA GLN A 57 -3.65 -6.85 -16.26
C GLN A 57 -3.32 -8.32 -16.18
N ARG A 58 -2.69 -8.76 -15.10
CA ARG A 58 -2.38 -10.18 -14.93
C ARG A 58 -3.60 -11.00 -14.48
N GLY A 59 -4.70 -10.32 -14.19
CA GLY A 59 -5.92 -11.02 -13.86
C GLY A 59 -5.99 -11.56 -12.45
N VAL A 60 -5.31 -10.91 -11.49
CA VAL A 60 -5.44 -11.36 -10.10
C VAL A 60 -6.90 -11.21 -9.66
N ALA A 61 -7.31 -12.03 -8.70
CA ALA A 61 -8.67 -12.00 -8.22
C ALA A 61 -9.04 -10.61 -7.73
N HIS A 62 -10.31 -10.25 -7.89
CA HIS A 62 -10.80 -8.94 -7.51
C HIS A 62 -10.49 -8.61 -6.05
N ASP A 63 -10.74 -9.57 -5.16
CA ASP A 63 -10.50 -9.34 -3.74
C ASP A 63 -9.01 -9.12 -3.45
N THR A 64 -8.16 -9.88 -4.13
CA THR A 64 -6.71 -9.72 -3.97
C THR A 64 -6.27 -8.36 -4.45
N PHE A 65 -6.81 -7.92 -5.59
CA PHE A 65 -6.47 -6.59 -6.11
C PHE A 65 -6.91 -5.51 -5.13
N GLN A 66 -8.14 -5.61 -4.63
CA GLN A 66 -8.66 -4.59 -3.70
C GLN A 66 -7.82 -4.52 -2.43
N THR A 67 -7.45 -5.67 -1.88
CA THR A 67 -6.62 -5.69 -0.68
C THR A 67 -5.29 -5.02 -0.96
N SER A 68 -4.67 -5.33 -2.10
CA SER A 68 -3.40 -4.72 -2.47
C SER A 68 -3.55 -3.22 -2.65
N HIS A 69 -4.59 -2.80 -3.33
CA HIS A 69 -4.83 -1.39 -3.59
C HIS A 69 -5.05 -0.62 -2.28
N TYR A 70 -5.92 -1.12 -1.42
CA TYR A 70 -6.22 -0.42 -0.18
C TYR A 70 -5.03 -0.43 0.79
N GLY A 71 -4.28 -1.53 0.82
CA GLY A 71 -3.10 -1.58 1.69
C GLY A 71 -2.05 -0.58 1.27
N VAL A 72 -1.77 -0.51 -0.03
CA VAL A 72 -0.80 0.42 -0.55
C VAL A 72 -1.30 1.86 -0.37
N ARG A 73 -2.58 2.09 -0.62
CA ARG A 73 -3.18 3.40 -0.43
C ARG A 73 -3.05 3.86 1.02
N PHE A 74 -3.35 2.97 1.96
CA PHE A 74 -3.26 3.30 3.37
C PHE A 74 -1.84 3.75 3.72
N TYR A 75 -0.84 3.00 3.25
CA TYR A 75 0.53 3.33 3.56
C TYR A 75 0.89 4.74 3.07
N TYR A 76 0.59 5.04 1.82
CA TYR A 76 1.00 6.33 1.28
C TYR A 76 0.17 7.49 1.81
N GLU A 77 -1.13 7.29 2.00
CA GLU A 77 -1.98 8.38 2.48
C GLU A 77 -1.85 8.62 3.98
N HIS A 78 -1.86 7.55 4.76
CA HIS A 78 -1.90 7.69 6.21
C HIS A 78 -0.52 7.66 6.85
N THR A 79 0.33 6.77 6.41
CA THR A 79 1.64 6.63 7.05
C THR A 79 2.64 7.64 6.51
N ARG A 80 2.60 7.90 5.20
CA ARG A 80 3.52 8.84 4.59
C ARG A 80 2.89 10.19 4.30
N GLY A 81 1.58 10.31 4.43
CA GLY A 81 0.91 11.59 4.25
C GLY A 81 0.96 12.13 2.83
N ARG A 82 1.04 11.27 1.85
CA ARG A 82 1.11 11.69 0.46
C ARG A 82 -0.28 11.74 -0.16
N ALA A 83 -0.63 12.86 -0.75
CA ALA A 83 -1.95 13.07 -1.36
C ALA A 83 -1.86 12.88 -2.87
N TRP A 84 -1.56 11.66 -3.29
CA TRP A 84 -1.43 11.34 -4.70
C TRP A 84 -2.77 11.24 -5.37
N GLY A 85 -2.85 11.78 -6.61
CA GLY A 85 -4.07 11.67 -7.41
C GLY A 85 -4.42 10.23 -7.73
N LEU A 86 -3.42 9.36 -7.75
CA LEU A 86 -3.63 7.94 -7.98
C LEU A 86 -4.71 7.36 -7.07
N PHE A 87 -4.77 7.82 -5.84
CA PHE A 87 -5.74 7.30 -4.87
C PHE A 87 -6.93 8.26 -4.68
N GLY A 88 -7.05 9.24 -5.55
CA GLY A 88 -8.13 10.19 -5.44
C GLY A 88 -8.02 11.13 -4.26
N GLY A 89 -6.85 11.22 -3.67
CA GLY A 89 -6.64 12.07 -2.52
C GLY A 89 -6.49 13.53 -2.83
N GLU A 90 -6.45 13.84 -4.08
CA GLU A 90 -6.22 15.19 -4.51
C GLU A 90 -7.55 15.82 -4.93
N LYS A 91 -7.74 17.04 -4.60
CA LYS A 91 -9.00 17.67 -4.87
C LYS A 91 -8.80 19.05 -5.43
#